data_f70621453bda5b8c646a872be14416ba
#
_entry.id   f70621453bda5b8c646a872be14416ba
#
_cell.length_a   1.000
_cell.length_b   1.000
_cell.length_c   1.000
_cell.angle_alpha   90.00
_cell.angle_beta   90.00
_cell.angle_gamma   90.00
#
_symmetry.space_group_name_H-M   'P 1'
#
loop_
_entity.id
_entity.type
_entity.pdbx_description
1 polymer ?
#
loop_
_entity_poly.entity_id
_entity_poly.type
_entity_poly.pdbx_seq_one_letter_code
_entity_poly.pdbx_strand_id
1 'polypeptide(L)' 'MKQENNSKEYRIKDLDKIWIEYDRQNDILYINFGYDIEDADEEFLSGDGDIVIRIKEGRVVSMMIMNFSEKANIIVY' A
#
# COMPACT_ATOMS: atom_id res chain seq x y z
N MET A 1 16.83 3.95 17.86
CA MET A 1 16.50 3.25 18.17
C MET A 1 16.32 2.23 17.54
N LYS A 2 16.31 1.74 17.67
CA LYS A 2 16.23 0.84 17.14
C LYS A 2 15.11 0.29 16.86
N GLN A 3 14.88 0.01 15.89
CA GLN A 3 13.85 -0.58 15.44
C GLN A 3 13.48 -1.71 16.16
N GLU A 4 12.31 -1.89 16.32
CA GLU A 4 11.86 -2.96 17.02
C GLU A 4 12.10 -4.20 16.35
N ASN A 5 12.46 -5.16 17.04
CA ASN A 5 12.75 -6.40 16.47
C ASN A 5 11.60 -7.28 16.26
N ASN A 6 10.42 -6.92 16.77
CA ASN A 6 9.28 -7.77 16.56
C ASN A 6 8.52 -7.35 15.33
N SER A 7 9.04 -6.44 14.53
CA SER A 7 8.43 -6.10 13.29
C SER A 7 8.59 -7.22 12.31
N LYS A 8 7.57 -7.52 11.57
CA LYS A 8 7.69 -8.51 10.53
C LYS A 8 8.31 -7.89 9.31
N GLU A 9 8.95 -8.72 8.54
CA GLU A 9 9.59 -8.29 7.33
C GLU A 9 8.74 -8.71 6.15
N TYR A 10 8.41 -7.80 5.26
CA TYR A 10 7.66 -8.11 4.07
C TYR A 10 8.48 -7.70 2.86
N ARG A 11 8.24 -8.37 1.75
CA ARG A 11 9.05 -8.16 0.57
C ARG A 11 8.20 -7.64 -0.57
N ILE A 12 8.80 -6.80 -1.38
CA ILE A 12 8.20 -6.37 -2.62
C ILE A 12 9.01 -7.02 -3.72
N LYS A 13 8.33 -7.77 -4.58
CA LYS A 13 8.98 -8.45 -5.67
C LYS A 13 8.45 -7.92 -6.98
N ASP A 14 9.15 -8.23 -8.04
CA ASP A 14 8.69 -7.87 -9.39
C ASP A 14 8.40 -6.38 -9.49
N LEU A 15 9.37 -5.59 -9.07
CA LEU A 15 9.20 -4.15 -9.10
C LEU A 15 8.93 -3.62 -10.50
N ASP A 16 9.29 -4.36 -11.52
CA ASP A 16 9.04 -3.97 -12.88
C ASP A 16 7.58 -4.19 -13.28
N LYS A 17 6.77 -4.75 -12.40
CA LYS A 17 5.36 -5.00 -12.70
C LYS A 17 4.44 -4.13 -11.86
N ILE A 18 4.97 -3.10 -11.27
CA ILE A 18 4.17 -2.20 -10.47
C ILE A 18 3.35 -1.31 -11.37
N TRP A 19 2.08 -1.12 -11.04
CA TRP A 19 1.28 -0.11 -11.70
C TRP A 19 0.52 0.67 -10.65
N ILE A 20 0.16 1.89 -11.01
CA ILE A 20 -0.43 2.83 -10.09
C ILE A 20 -1.71 3.38 -10.69
N GLU A 21 -2.72 3.51 -9.87
CA GLU A 21 -3.99 4.05 -10.31
C GLU A 21 -4.49 5.02 -9.26
N TYR A 22 -5.00 6.16 -9.68
CA TYR A 22 -5.49 7.15 -8.74
C TYR A 22 -7.00 7.31 -8.92
N ASP A 23 -7.74 7.11 -7.83
CA ASP A 23 -9.18 7.30 -7.81
C ASP A 23 -9.41 8.74 -7.35
N ARG A 24 -9.70 9.61 -8.31
CA ARG A 24 -9.83 11.02 -8.06
C ARG A 24 -11.04 11.35 -7.23
N GLN A 25 -12.10 10.62 -7.41
CA GLN A 25 -13.33 10.88 -6.73
C GLN A 25 -13.21 10.62 -5.23
N ASN A 26 -12.50 9.59 -4.86
CA ASN A 26 -12.31 9.22 -3.46
C ASN A 26 -10.96 9.57 -2.90
N ASP A 27 -10.09 10.16 -3.71
CA ASP A 27 -8.75 10.59 -3.30
C ASP A 27 -7.94 9.42 -2.77
N ILE A 28 -7.94 8.32 -3.50
CA ILE A 28 -7.21 7.12 -3.11
C ILE A 28 -6.19 6.78 -4.18
N LEU A 29 -4.95 6.62 -3.76
CA LEU A 29 -3.90 6.16 -4.64
C LEU A 29 -3.73 4.66 -4.43
N TYR A 30 -3.82 3.90 -5.52
CA TYR A 30 -3.63 2.45 -5.48
C TYR A 30 -2.30 2.11 -6.10
N ILE A 31 -1.53 1.27 -5.44
CA ILE A 31 -0.27 0.78 -5.96
C ILE A 31 -0.38 -0.74 -5.97
N ASN A 32 -0.23 -1.35 -7.16
CA ASN A 32 -0.31 -2.78 -7.29
C ASN A 32 1.07 -3.31 -7.65
N PHE A 33 1.51 -4.33 -6.94
CA PHE A 33 2.86 -4.85 -7.12
C PHE A 33 2.89 -6.10 -7.99
N GLY A 34 1.94 -6.20 -8.89
CA GLY A 34 1.96 -7.30 -9.86
C GLY A 34 1.22 -8.54 -9.44
N TYR A 35 0.46 -8.47 -8.36
CA TYR A 35 -0.29 -9.61 -7.86
C TYR A 35 -1.77 -9.34 -7.88
N ASP A 36 -2.54 -10.42 -7.87
CA ASP A 36 -3.98 -10.31 -7.80
C ASP A 36 -4.33 -9.91 -6.38
N ILE A 37 -4.97 -8.77 -6.23
CA ILE A 37 -5.27 -8.24 -4.93
C ILE A 37 -6.22 -9.14 -4.15
N GLU A 38 -7.00 -9.93 -4.85
CA GLU A 38 -7.94 -10.83 -4.19
C GLU A 38 -7.26 -12.00 -3.53
N ASP A 39 -5.99 -12.22 -3.84
CA ASP A 39 -5.27 -13.31 -3.23
C ASP A 39 -4.64 -12.94 -1.89
N ALA A 40 -4.78 -11.72 -1.44
CA ALA A 40 -4.14 -11.29 -0.20
C ALA A 40 -4.69 -12.07 0.98
N ASP A 41 -3.81 -12.51 1.86
CA ASP A 41 -4.22 -13.26 3.06
C ASP A 41 -3.99 -12.45 4.33
N GLU A 42 -3.38 -11.29 4.24
CA GLU A 42 -3.19 -10.40 5.37
C GLU A 42 -3.42 -8.98 4.94
N GLU A 43 -3.84 -8.16 5.87
CA GLU A 43 -4.07 -6.76 5.58
C GLU A 43 -3.67 -5.96 6.80
N PHE A 44 -2.90 -4.90 6.58
CA PHE A 44 -2.47 -4.02 7.65
C PHE A 44 -2.93 -2.62 7.39
N LEU A 45 -3.26 -1.93 8.46
CA LEU A 45 -3.60 -0.51 8.40
C LEU A 45 -2.52 0.28 9.11
N SER A 46 -2.17 1.43 8.56
CA SER A 46 -1.24 2.32 9.25
C SER A 46 -1.90 2.85 10.51
N GLY A 47 -1.13 3.49 11.35
CA GLY A 47 -1.62 3.98 12.63
C GLY A 47 -2.77 4.96 12.50
N ASP A 48 -2.81 5.75 11.42
CA ASP A 48 -3.90 6.67 11.21
C ASP A 48 -5.01 6.07 10.34
N GLY A 49 -4.84 4.84 9.90
CA GLY A 49 -5.86 4.16 9.13
C GLY A 49 -5.92 4.55 7.67
N ASP A 50 -5.02 5.40 7.22
CA ASP A 50 -5.09 5.89 5.85
C ASP A 50 -4.32 5.07 4.85
N ILE A 51 -3.44 4.19 5.30
CA ILE A 51 -2.68 3.36 4.40
C ILE A 51 -3.02 1.91 4.68
N VAL A 52 -3.46 1.22 3.65
CA VAL A 52 -3.81 -0.20 3.73
C VAL A 52 -2.78 -0.96 2.93
N ILE A 53 -2.17 -1.96 3.53
CA ILE A 53 -1.16 -2.77 2.86
C ILE A 53 -1.67 -4.19 2.84
N ARG A 54 -1.71 -4.80 1.66
CA ARG A 54 -2.18 -6.17 1.50
C ARG A 54 -1.01 -7.08 1.22
N ILE A 55 -1.01 -8.22 1.87
CA ILE A 55 0.11 -9.13 1.88
C ILE A 55 -0.35 -10.53 1.48
N LYS A 56 0.48 -11.23 0.74
CA LYS A 56 0.25 -12.63 0.40
C LYS A 56 1.55 -13.37 0.57
N GLU A 57 1.58 -14.32 1.50
CA GLU A 57 2.78 -15.15 1.73
C GLU A 57 4.02 -14.31 1.93
N GLY A 58 3.90 -13.28 2.75
CA GLY A 58 5.04 -12.44 3.09
C GLY A 58 5.42 -11.41 2.05
N ARG A 59 4.66 -11.32 0.95
CA ARG A 59 4.95 -10.36 -0.11
C ARG A 59 3.85 -9.31 -0.16
N VAL A 60 4.25 -8.07 -0.39
CA VAL A 60 3.28 -6.99 -0.52
C VAL A 60 2.64 -7.10 -1.89
N VAL A 61 1.32 -7.23 -1.94
CA VAL A 61 0.62 -7.33 -3.21
C VAL A 61 0.01 -6.00 -3.63
N SER A 62 -0.38 -5.17 -2.68
CA SER A 62 -0.92 -3.86 -3.04
C SER A 62 -0.91 -2.93 -1.85
N MET A 63 -1.01 -1.64 -2.14
CA MET A 63 -1.17 -0.61 -1.14
C MET A 63 -2.27 0.32 -1.59
N MET A 64 -3.02 0.86 -0.63
CA MET A 64 -4.00 1.90 -0.89
C MET A 64 -3.68 3.04 0.05
N ILE A 65 -3.57 4.24 -0.48
CA ILE A 65 -3.30 5.42 0.32
C ILE A 65 -4.52 6.32 0.21
N MET A 66 -5.28 6.38 1.30
CA MET A 66 -6.49 7.18 1.34
C MET A 66 -6.16 8.59 1.72
N ASN A 67 -6.99 9.51 1.30
CA ASN A 67 -6.76 10.95 1.51
C ASN A 67 -5.40 11.33 0.95
N PHE A 68 -5.10 10.80 -0.24
CA PHE A 68 -3.77 10.91 -0.80
C PHE A 68 -3.31 12.35 -0.99
N SER A 69 -4.17 13.22 -1.51
CA SER A 69 -3.75 14.59 -1.78
C SER A 69 -3.39 15.32 -0.49
N GLU A 70 -4.12 15.02 0.58
CA GLU A 70 -3.80 15.63 1.86
C GLU A 70 -2.49 15.10 2.42
N LYS A 71 -2.31 13.78 2.32
CA LYS A 71 -1.10 13.18 2.86
C LYS A 71 0.13 13.64 2.11
N ALA A 72 0.02 13.81 0.81
CA ALA A 72 1.15 14.26 0.01
C ALA A 72 1.28 15.77 0.00
N ASN A 73 0.26 16.46 0.54
CA ASN A 73 0.24 17.92 0.60
C ASN A 73 0.35 18.51 -0.79
N ILE A 74 -0.47 18.01 -1.71
CA ILE A 74 -0.48 18.46 -3.09
C ILE A 74 -1.90 18.76 -3.51
N ILE A 75 -2.02 19.43 -4.63
CA ILE A 75 -3.32 19.72 -5.22
C ILE A 75 -3.49 18.84 -6.43
N VAL A 76 -4.62 18.15 -6.50
CA VAL A 76 -4.91 17.26 -7.62
C VAL A 76 -5.98 17.91 -8.47
N TYR A 77 -5.71 18.04 -9.76
CA TYR A 77 -6.65 18.68 -10.69
C TYR A 77 -7.47 17.68 -11.46
#